data_3fd8e7e0037144a1ec578804f4ab0ce6
#
_entry.id   3fd8e7e0037144a1ec578804f4ab0ce6
#
_cell.length_a   1.000
_cell.length_b   1.000
_cell.length_c   1.000
_cell.angle_alpha   90.00
_cell.angle_beta   90.00
_cell.angle_gamma   90.00
#
_symmetry.space_group_name_H-M   'P 1'
#
loop_
_entity.id
_entity.type
_entity.pdbx_description
1 polymer ?
#
loop_
_entity_poly.entity_id
_entity_poly.type
_entity_poly.pdbx_seq_one_letter_code
_entity_poly.pdbx_strand_id
1 'polypeptide(L)'
;LISLSPNSSLVGIYRVIFLASITLVCGGIATIFYFFGAALILPFAGLELTILFVAFYLSFRWSSKKEQIYISQDIVRIEKGIKKAEYSWEEFRTFTSFQVKRNKDKSLRLSFRSKGEDVYVGDFLNEDDKNLLRDTISEIIEDLNSISNPSS
;
A
#
# COMPACT_ATOMS: atom_id res chain seq x y z
N LEU A 1 -6.71 7.26 -14.78
CA LEU A 1 -5.65 6.96 -13.82
C LEU A 1 -6.21 6.81 -12.42
N ILE A 2 -5.99 5.65 -11.81
CA ILE A 2 -6.33 5.38 -10.40
C ILE A 2 -5.02 5.17 -9.66
N SER A 3 -4.81 5.92 -8.57
CA SER A 3 -3.64 5.76 -7.70
C SER A 3 -4.07 5.19 -6.35
N LEU A 4 -3.53 4.03 -5.99
CA LEU A 4 -3.79 3.34 -4.74
C LEU A 4 -2.59 3.43 -3.82
N SER A 5 -2.85 3.68 -2.55
CA SER A 5 -1.81 3.65 -1.51
C SER A 5 -2.38 3.05 -0.22
N PRO A 6 -1.57 2.32 0.56
CA PRO A 6 -2.01 1.84 1.86
C PRO A 6 -2.45 2.99 2.77
N ASN A 7 -3.50 2.76 3.55
CA ASN A 7 -3.96 3.74 4.53
C ASN A 7 -2.91 3.84 5.65
N SER A 8 -2.26 4.99 5.75
CA SER A 8 -1.18 5.24 6.71
C SER A 8 -1.57 6.38 7.64
N SER A 9 -1.74 6.09 8.92
CA SER A 9 -2.09 7.09 9.95
C SER A 9 -0.96 8.09 10.22
N LEU A 10 0.29 7.71 9.95
CA LEU A 10 1.46 8.56 10.14
C LEU A 10 2.12 8.87 8.80
N VAL A 11 2.00 10.11 8.33
CA VAL A 11 2.53 10.58 7.04
C VAL A 11 3.54 11.71 7.25
N GLY A 12 4.64 11.68 6.48
CA GLY A 12 5.60 12.76 6.39
C GLY A 12 6.28 13.11 7.71
N ILE A 13 6.20 14.37 8.11
CA ILE A 13 6.87 14.91 9.30
C ILE A 13 6.39 14.28 10.62
N TYR A 14 5.14 13.86 10.70
CA TYR A 14 4.59 13.23 11.91
C TYR A 14 5.29 11.92 12.27
N ARG A 15 5.83 11.18 11.29
CA ARG A 15 6.67 10.00 11.53
C ARG A 15 7.94 10.35 12.28
N VAL A 16 8.58 11.45 11.85
CA VAL A 16 9.83 11.92 12.45
C VAL A 16 9.57 12.42 13.87
N ILE A 17 8.53 13.21 14.06
CA ILE A 17 8.13 13.74 15.38
C ILE A 17 7.83 12.60 16.34
N PHE A 18 7.08 11.58 15.89
CA PHE A 18 6.73 10.43 16.71
C PHE A 18 7.96 9.63 17.14
N LEU A 19 8.88 9.32 16.21
CA LEU A 19 10.12 8.62 16.52
C LEU A 19 11.03 9.43 17.43
N ALA A 20 11.16 10.73 17.17
CA ALA A 20 11.95 11.65 18.01
C ALA A 20 11.39 11.71 19.45
N SER A 21 10.07 11.78 19.59
CA SER A 21 9.40 11.81 20.91
C SER A 21 9.68 10.53 21.71
N ILE A 22 9.55 9.36 21.09
CA ILE A 22 9.85 8.08 21.72
C ILE A 22 11.33 8.02 22.13
N THR A 23 12.23 8.40 21.22
CA THR A 23 13.67 8.41 21.49
C THR A 23 14.02 9.32 22.67
N LEU A 24 13.40 10.50 22.73
CA LEU A 24 13.64 11.46 23.80
C LEU A 24 13.12 10.93 25.15
N VAL A 25 11.95 10.34 25.19
CA VAL A 25 11.38 9.77 26.42
C VAL A 25 12.22 8.60 26.91
N CYS A 26 12.46 7.60 26.04
CA CYS A 26 13.24 6.41 26.41
C CYS A 26 14.70 6.75 26.77
N GLY A 27 15.34 7.62 26.01
CA GLY A 27 16.70 8.08 26.28
C GLY A 27 16.79 8.91 27.55
N GLY A 28 15.79 9.76 27.83
CA GLY A 28 15.73 10.52 29.08
C GLY A 28 15.58 9.62 30.30
N ILE A 29 14.68 8.65 30.25
CA ILE A 29 14.50 7.67 31.33
C ILE A 29 15.80 6.87 31.52
N ALA A 30 16.39 6.34 30.47
CA ALA A 30 17.64 5.56 30.55
C ALA A 30 18.79 6.38 31.15
N THR A 31 18.89 7.67 30.82
CA THR A 31 19.90 8.58 31.37
C THR A 31 19.71 8.80 32.86
N ILE A 32 18.47 9.03 33.30
CA ILE A 32 18.16 9.20 34.71
C ILE A 32 18.59 7.95 35.51
N PHE A 33 18.19 6.76 35.06
CA PHE A 33 18.55 5.51 35.74
C PHE A 33 20.06 5.23 35.72
N TYR A 34 20.77 5.66 34.69
CA TYR A 34 22.24 5.57 34.65
C TYR A 34 22.87 6.34 35.83
N PHE A 35 22.40 7.56 36.12
CA PHE A 35 22.91 8.34 37.26
C PHE A 35 22.57 7.72 38.62
N PHE A 36 21.50 6.92 38.69
CA PHE A 36 21.18 6.15 39.93
C PHE A 36 21.93 4.83 40.05
N GLY A 37 22.97 4.59 39.19
CA GLY A 37 23.82 3.43 39.27
C GLY A 37 23.30 2.20 38.50
N ALA A 38 22.20 2.32 37.78
CA ALA A 38 21.62 1.25 37.00
C ALA A 38 22.19 1.22 35.56
N ALA A 39 23.53 1.09 35.43
CA ALA A 39 24.24 1.15 34.16
C ALA A 39 23.78 0.09 33.12
N LEU A 40 23.26 -1.05 33.58
CA LEU A 40 22.76 -2.11 32.70
C LEU A 40 21.50 -1.72 31.93
N ILE A 41 20.79 -0.67 32.33
CA ILE A 41 19.59 -0.18 31.62
C ILE A 41 19.97 0.40 30.24
N LEU A 42 21.14 1.03 30.11
CA LEU A 42 21.57 1.63 28.84
C LEU A 42 21.65 0.63 27.70
N PRO A 43 22.34 -0.53 27.80
CA PRO A 43 22.37 -1.50 26.69
C PRO A 43 20.98 -2.08 26.40
N PHE A 44 20.11 -2.27 27.41
CA PHE A 44 18.75 -2.74 27.19
C PHE A 44 17.90 -1.68 26.48
N ALA A 45 17.93 -0.43 26.89
CA ALA A 45 17.22 0.67 26.22
C ALA A 45 17.73 0.85 24.78
N GLY A 46 19.03 0.70 24.55
CA GLY A 46 19.61 0.74 23.20
C GLY A 46 19.11 -0.39 22.30
N LEU A 47 19.03 -1.61 22.84
CA LEU A 47 18.50 -2.77 22.12
C LEU A 47 17.01 -2.57 21.78
N GLU A 48 16.21 -2.14 22.75
CA GLU A 48 14.77 -1.90 22.58
C GLU A 48 14.50 -0.84 21.53
N LEU A 49 15.19 0.30 21.59
CA LEU A 49 15.09 1.34 20.57
C LEU A 49 15.51 0.84 19.18
N THR A 50 16.55 0.03 19.10
CA THR A 50 17.00 -0.53 17.81
C THR A 50 15.92 -1.43 17.20
N ILE A 51 15.34 -2.33 17.98
CA ILE A 51 14.24 -3.19 17.51
C ILE A 51 13.03 -2.35 17.07
N LEU A 52 12.69 -1.33 17.86
CA LEU A 52 11.59 -0.42 17.55
C LEU A 52 11.82 0.32 16.22
N PHE A 53 13.01 0.88 16.01
CA PHE A 53 13.36 1.57 14.77
C PHE A 53 13.32 0.64 13.56
N VAL A 54 13.82 -0.58 13.68
CA VAL A 54 13.75 -1.58 12.61
C VAL A 54 12.30 -1.91 12.28
N ALA A 55 11.47 -2.15 13.30
CA ALA A 55 10.06 -2.46 13.10
C ALA A 55 9.32 -1.30 12.40
N PHE A 56 9.54 -0.06 12.83
CA PHE A 56 8.96 1.12 12.19
C PHE A 56 9.49 1.33 10.77
N TYR A 57 10.78 1.13 10.54
CA TYR A 57 11.36 1.23 9.20
C TYR A 57 10.68 0.25 8.23
N LEU A 58 10.52 -1.01 8.64
CA LEU A 58 9.84 -2.03 7.83
C LEU A 58 8.37 -1.68 7.60
N SER A 59 7.66 -1.22 8.64
CA SER A 59 6.27 -0.79 8.55
C SER A 59 6.11 0.39 7.60
N PHE A 60 6.97 1.40 7.69
CA PHE A 60 6.92 2.57 6.81
C PHE A 60 7.28 2.22 5.37
N ARG A 61 8.25 1.33 5.16
CA ARG A 61 8.59 0.84 3.82
C ARG A 61 7.40 0.10 3.19
N TRP A 62 6.72 -0.74 3.97
CA TRP A 62 5.54 -1.44 3.49
C TRP A 62 4.38 -0.48 3.17
N SER A 63 4.09 0.48 4.03
CA SER A 63 3.02 1.47 3.82
C SER A 63 3.32 2.51 2.73
N SER A 64 4.53 2.53 2.19
CA SER A 64 4.93 3.41 1.09
C SER A 64 4.72 2.80 -0.30
N LYS A 65 4.28 1.54 -0.39
CA LYS A 65 3.94 0.90 -1.65
C LYS A 65 2.76 1.62 -2.30
N LYS A 66 2.87 1.86 -3.60
CA LYS A 66 1.82 2.47 -4.41
C LYS A 66 1.52 1.57 -5.58
N GLU A 67 0.26 1.50 -5.94
CA GLU A 67 -0.18 0.90 -7.18
C GLU A 67 -0.86 1.97 -8.03
N GLN A 68 -0.53 2.01 -9.32
CA GLN A 68 -1.15 2.90 -10.28
C GLN A 68 -1.79 2.06 -11.38
N ILE A 69 -3.06 2.30 -11.62
CA ILE A 69 -3.84 1.61 -12.64
C ILE A 69 -4.22 2.64 -13.70
N TYR A 70 -3.71 2.42 -14.90
CA TYR A 70 -4.04 3.21 -16.09
C TYR A 70 -4.98 2.39 -16.96
N ILE A 71 -6.18 2.90 -17.19
CA ILE A 71 -7.15 2.30 -18.11
C ILE A 71 -7.42 3.32 -19.20
N SER A 72 -7.16 2.94 -20.44
CA SER A 72 -7.47 3.72 -21.63
C SER A 72 -8.34 2.91 -22.60
N GLN A 73 -8.66 3.48 -23.76
CA GLN A 73 -9.43 2.77 -24.78
C GLN A 73 -8.68 1.54 -25.31
N ASP A 74 -7.35 1.62 -25.41
CA ASP A 74 -6.53 0.61 -26.08
C ASP A 74 -5.80 -0.30 -25.09
N ILE A 75 -5.32 0.23 -23.97
CA ILE A 75 -4.45 -0.48 -23.03
C ILE A 75 -4.91 -0.38 -21.58
N VAL A 76 -4.56 -1.41 -20.84
CA VAL A 76 -4.57 -1.41 -19.36
C VAL A 76 -3.13 -1.58 -18.89
N ARG A 77 -2.66 -0.65 -18.06
CA ARG A 77 -1.33 -0.70 -17.45
C ARG A 77 -1.45 -0.66 -15.94
N ILE A 78 -0.73 -1.54 -15.27
CA ILE A 78 -0.66 -1.62 -13.81
C ILE A 78 0.80 -1.48 -13.39
N GLU A 79 1.09 -0.46 -12.61
CA GLU A 79 2.41 -0.20 -12.07
C GLU A 79 2.40 -0.34 -10.56
N LYS A 80 3.35 -1.08 -10.00
CA LYS A 80 3.51 -1.29 -8.56
C LYS A 80 4.92 -0.91 -8.14
N GLY A 81 5.04 -0.12 -7.08
CA GLY A 81 6.36 0.27 -6.56
C GLY A 81 6.28 1.23 -5.38
N ILE A 82 7.45 1.62 -4.85
CA ILE A 82 7.56 2.59 -3.74
C ILE A 82 7.86 3.99 -4.26
N LYS A 83 8.94 4.16 -5.01
CA LYS A 83 9.37 5.44 -5.62
C LYS A 83 9.40 5.39 -7.14
N LYS A 84 9.66 4.20 -7.69
CA LYS A 84 9.64 3.91 -9.12
C LYS A 84 8.81 2.65 -9.31
N ALA A 85 8.28 2.44 -10.50
CA ALA A 85 7.64 1.19 -10.85
C ALA A 85 8.68 0.05 -10.77
N GLU A 86 8.53 -0.81 -9.76
CA GLU A 86 9.33 -2.03 -9.59
C GLU A 86 8.73 -3.18 -10.40
N TYR A 87 7.43 -3.11 -10.63
CA TYR A 87 6.67 -4.03 -11.47
C TYR A 87 5.77 -3.20 -12.38
N SER A 88 5.78 -3.47 -13.66
CA SER A 88 4.90 -2.87 -14.66
C SER A 88 4.32 -3.98 -15.53
N TRP A 89 3.00 -3.99 -15.62
CA TRP A 89 2.25 -4.88 -16.48
C TRP A 89 1.38 -4.05 -17.40
N GLU A 90 1.43 -4.34 -18.71
CA GLU A 90 0.68 -3.64 -19.74
C GLU A 90 0.14 -4.62 -20.76
N GLU A 91 -1.15 -4.52 -21.04
CA GLU A 91 -1.82 -5.35 -22.03
C GLU A 91 -2.91 -4.57 -22.76
N PHE A 92 -3.25 -5.03 -23.95
CA PHE A 92 -4.38 -4.47 -24.70
C PHE A 92 -5.69 -4.73 -23.95
N ARG A 93 -6.54 -3.70 -23.87
CA ARG A 93 -7.83 -3.78 -23.18
C ARG A 93 -8.73 -4.87 -23.74
N THR A 94 -8.70 -5.10 -25.05
CA THR A 94 -9.48 -6.15 -25.74
C THR A 94 -9.15 -7.57 -25.26
N PHE A 95 -7.94 -7.80 -24.76
CA PHE A 95 -7.51 -9.10 -24.21
C PHE A 95 -7.53 -9.14 -22.68
N THR A 96 -7.94 -8.06 -22.03
CA THR A 96 -7.95 -7.92 -20.60
C THR A 96 -9.37 -7.97 -20.05
N SER A 97 -9.59 -8.80 -19.03
CA SER A 97 -10.85 -8.86 -18.31
C SER A 97 -10.65 -8.49 -16.84
N PHE A 98 -11.49 -7.59 -16.35
CA PHE A 98 -11.55 -7.29 -14.92
C PHE A 98 -12.34 -8.37 -14.20
N GLN A 99 -11.75 -8.97 -13.18
CA GLN A 99 -12.34 -10.06 -12.42
C GLN A 99 -12.47 -9.69 -10.95
N VAL A 100 -13.64 -9.97 -10.41
CA VAL A 100 -13.95 -9.80 -8.99
C VAL A 100 -14.20 -11.18 -8.41
N LYS A 101 -13.30 -11.64 -7.56
CA LYS A 101 -13.42 -12.93 -6.86
C LYS A 101 -13.66 -12.69 -5.38
N ARG A 102 -14.52 -13.49 -4.79
CA ARG A 102 -14.73 -13.49 -3.34
C ARG A 102 -14.10 -14.76 -2.76
N ASN A 103 -13.16 -14.58 -1.85
CA ASN A 103 -12.49 -15.67 -1.15
C ASN A 103 -13.45 -16.41 -0.20
N LYS A 104 -13.02 -17.55 0.34
CA LYS A 104 -13.76 -18.33 1.35
C LYS A 104 -14.00 -17.56 2.65
N ASP A 105 -13.10 -16.66 3.00
CA ASP A 105 -13.18 -15.74 4.14
C ASP A 105 -14.04 -14.47 3.86
N LYS A 106 -14.77 -14.45 2.74
CA LYS A 106 -15.59 -13.34 2.22
C LYS A 106 -14.80 -12.11 1.79
N SER A 107 -13.47 -12.12 1.85
CA SER A 107 -12.64 -11.02 1.38
C SER A 107 -12.73 -10.85 -0.14
N LEU A 108 -12.79 -9.59 -0.59
CA LEU A 108 -12.84 -9.25 -2.00
C LEU A 108 -11.42 -9.29 -2.60
N ARG A 109 -11.27 -9.95 -3.74
CA ARG A 109 -10.06 -9.91 -4.57
C ARG A 109 -10.37 -9.35 -5.93
N LEU A 110 -9.62 -8.32 -6.31
CA LEU A 110 -9.72 -7.66 -7.59
C LEU A 110 -8.51 -8.02 -8.44
N SER A 111 -8.72 -8.42 -9.67
CA SER A 111 -7.63 -8.75 -10.60
C SER A 111 -7.97 -8.37 -12.03
N PHE A 112 -6.93 -8.05 -12.79
CA PHE A 112 -7.02 -8.01 -14.25
C PHE A 112 -6.44 -9.31 -14.81
N ARG A 113 -7.17 -9.94 -15.72
CA ARG A 113 -6.76 -11.18 -16.35
C ARG A 113 -6.50 -10.97 -17.82
N SER A 114 -5.33 -11.39 -18.29
CA SER A 114 -4.98 -11.47 -19.70
C SER A 114 -4.10 -12.68 -19.97
N LYS A 115 -4.33 -13.37 -21.07
CA LYS A 115 -3.53 -14.53 -21.55
C LYS A 115 -3.32 -15.62 -20.48
N GLY A 116 -4.25 -15.76 -19.53
CA GLY A 116 -4.17 -16.75 -18.45
C GLY A 116 -3.43 -16.29 -17.20
N GLU A 117 -2.88 -15.07 -17.19
CA GLU A 117 -2.24 -14.44 -16.05
C GLU A 117 -3.23 -13.53 -15.29
N ASP A 118 -3.28 -13.66 -13.97
CA ASP A 118 -4.08 -12.80 -13.08
C ASP A 118 -3.16 -11.80 -12.38
N VAL A 119 -3.35 -10.52 -12.63
CA VAL A 119 -2.65 -9.44 -11.90
C VAL A 119 -3.59 -8.84 -10.87
N TYR A 120 -3.31 -9.11 -9.60
CA TYR A 120 -4.13 -8.63 -8.48
C TYR A 120 -3.87 -7.16 -8.21
N VAL A 121 -4.91 -6.42 -7.83
CA VAL A 121 -4.82 -4.99 -7.50
C VAL A 121 -5.52 -4.68 -6.18
N GLY A 122 -4.96 -3.74 -5.41
CA GLY A 122 -5.55 -3.28 -4.16
C GLY A 122 -5.55 -4.32 -3.04
N ASP A 123 -4.64 -5.29 -3.03
CA ASP A 123 -4.58 -6.32 -1.98
C ASP A 123 -4.38 -5.75 -0.57
N PHE A 124 -3.79 -4.57 -0.46
CA PHE A 124 -3.54 -3.87 0.81
C PHE A 124 -4.71 -2.98 1.28
N LEU A 125 -5.76 -2.85 0.46
CA LEU A 125 -6.95 -2.07 0.80
C LEU A 125 -7.87 -2.84 1.76
N ASN A 126 -8.63 -2.08 2.56
CA ASN A 126 -9.73 -2.64 3.35
C ASN A 126 -10.92 -3.01 2.45
N GLU A 127 -11.94 -3.68 2.99
CA GLU A 127 -13.09 -4.16 2.20
C GLU A 127 -13.93 -3.02 1.63
N ASP A 128 -14.07 -1.90 2.34
CA ASP A 128 -14.83 -0.74 1.88
C ASP A 128 -14.12 -0.06 0.70
N ASP A 129 -12.80 0.15 0.82
CA ASP A 129 -11.99 0.72 -0.25
C ASP A 129 -11.91 -0.21 -1.48
N LYS A 130 -11.90 -1.54 -1.28
CA LYS A 130 -11.99 -2.51 -2.39
C LYS A 130 -13.33 -2.46 -3.11
N ASN A 131 -14.43 -2.28 -2.39
CA ASN A 131 -15.75 -2.10 -3.00
C ASN A 131 -15.78 -0.82 -3.84
N LEU A 132 -15.26 0.29 -3.28
CA LEU A 132 -15.17 1.56 -4.00
C LEU A 132 -14.30 1.42 -5.26
N LEU A 133 -13.15 0.76 -5.15
CA LEU A 133 -12.26 0.51 -6.28
C LEU A 133 -12.94 -0.34 -7.36
N ARG A 134 -13.67 -1.41 -6.97
CA ARG A 134 -14.45 -2.24 -7.90
C ARG A 134 -15.43 -1.40 -8.68
N ASP A 135 -16.22 -0.57 -7.98
CA ASP A 135 -17.29 0.23 -8.59
C ASP A 135 -16.70 1.28 -9.54
N THR A 136 -15.61 1.95 -9.12
CA THR A 136 -14.88 2.91 -9.95
C THR A 136 -14.31 2.27 -11.22
N ILE A 137 -13.68 1.10 -11.11
CA ILE A 137 -13.13 0.40 -12.29
C ILE A 137 -14.25 -0.04 -13.22
N SER A 138 -15.36 -0.56 -12.69
CA SER A 138 -16.50 -1.00 -13.48
C SER A 138 -17.13 0.16 -14.24
N GLU A 139 -17.32 1.29 -13.60
CA GLU A 139 -17.84 2.52 -14.23
C GLU A 139 -16.94 2.99 -15.38
N ILE A 140 -15.62 3.04 -15.16
CA ILE A 140 -14.65 3.43 -16.21
C ILE A 140 -14.71 2.47 -17.39
N ILE A 141 -14.82 1.16 -17.15
CA ILE A 141 -14.90 0.17 -18.22
C ILE A 141 -16.20 0.33 -19.01
N GLU A 142 -17.33 0.57 -18.34
CA GLU A 142 -18.62 0.83 -18.99
C GLU A 142 -18.58 2.10 -19.85
N ASP A 143 -18.04 3.19 -19.34
CA ASP A 143 -17.88 4.45 -20.07
C ASP A 143 -17.03 4.26 -21.32
N LEU A 144 -15.90 3.58 -21.20
CA LEU A 144 -15.01 3.30 -22.33
C LEU A 144 -15.67 2.37 -23.38
N ASN A 145 -16.52 1.44 -22.95
CA ASN A 145 -17.27 0.56 -23.85
C ASN A 145 -18.37 1.32 -24.60
N SER A 146 -19.05 2.26 -23.93
CA SER A 146 -20.06 3.10 -24.55
C SER A 146 -19.49 4.02 -25.64
N ILE A 147 -18.27 4.53 -25.41
CA ILE A 147 -17.56 5.37 -26.38
C ILE A 147 -17.10 4.55 -27.61
N SER A 148 -16.68 3.29 -27.39
CA SER A 148 -16.22 2.43 -28.46
C SER A 148 -17.34 1.83 -29.33
N ASN A 149 -18.58 1.79 -28.82
CA ASN A 149 -19.79 1.33 -29.52
C ASN A 149 -20.93 2.36 -29.42
N PRO A 150 -20.88 3.46 -30.20
CA PRO A 150 -21.91 4.51 -30.14
C PRO A 150 -23.24 4.15 -30.79
N SER A 151 -23.48 2.87 -31.15
CA SER A 151 -24.70 2.41 -31.83
C SER A 151 -25.25 1.14 -31.20
N SER A 152 -26.05 1.30 -30.15
CA SER A 152 -27.13 0.38 -29.82
C SER A 152 -28.20 1.13 -29.03
#